data_dc62fe5c6f4120b95b7d6fa562dfe13d
#
_entry.id   dc62fe5c6f4120b95b7d6fa562dfe13d
#
_cell.length_a   1.000
_cell.length_b   1.000
_cell.length_c   1.000
_cell.angle_alpha   90.00
_cell.angle_beta   90.00
_cell.angle_gamma   90.00
#
_symmetry.space_group_name_H-M   'P 1'
#
loop_
_entity.id
_entity.type
_entity.pdbx_description
1 polymer ?
#
loop_
_entity_poly.entity_id
_entity_poly.type
_entity_poly.pdbx_seq_one_letter_code
_entity_poly.pdbx_strand_id
1 'polypeptide(L)'
;MKYIELNYFFTIGLIMKICIVLSTRPEIIKLASLIQILEKKKIDFFLVNTNQHYTNIMSDVFFNFFKIPTPKYNIGISNTRYDDFFSKSIGGIKKILNKEKPNYIIVQGDTNTSLAGCLAASILNRKYFDDNKKIKIVHVEAGLRSFDEKMPEEINRKLIDQLSNILFVPTKFDLQNLKNEKLTLNKKVFTVGNTISDIIKKNLPLVKKNNIL
;
A
#
# COMPACT_ATOMS: atom_id res chain seq x y z
N MET A 1 8.43 -14.15 -1.10
CA MET A 1 8.77 -13.32 0.09
C MET A 1 9.39 -14.23 1.12
N LYS A 2 10.66 -14.02 1.48
CA LYS A 2 11.30 -14.85 2.53
C LYS A 2 10.57 -14.59 3.85
N TYR A 3 10.13 -15.65 4.50
CA TYR A 3 9.40 -15.66 5.78
C TYR A 3 10.04 -14.85 6.92
N ILE A 4 11.30 -14.45 6.77
CA ILE A 4 12.13 -13.84 7.81
C ILE A 4 11.73 -12.38 8.10
N GLU A 5 11.18 -11.66 7.13
CA GLU A 5 10.96 -10.20 7.24
C GLU A 5 9.58 -9.83 7.79
N LEU A 6 8.60 -10.72 7.64
CA LEU A 6 7.33 -10.59 8.36
C LEU A 6 7.48 -10.80 9.87
N ASN A 7 8.48 -11.57 10.31
CA ASN A 7 8.76 -11.73 11.73
C ASN A 7 9.13 -10.43 12.44
N TYR A 8 9.61 -9.41 11.71
CA TYR A 8 9.86 -8.09 12.28
C TYR A 8 8.59 -7.46 12.88
N PHE A 9 7.43 -7.68 12.26
CA PHE A 9 6.14 -7.23 12.79
C PHE A 9 5.68 -8.04 14.01
N PHE A 10 6.22 -9.25 14.23
CA PHE A 10 5.79 -10.17 15.28
C PHE A 10 6.58 -10.06 16.59
N THR A 11 7.76 -9.44 16.59
CA THR A 11 8.64 -9.38 17.78
C THR A 11 8.17 -8.33 18.81
N ILE A 12 7.22 -7.48 18.41
CA ILE A 12 6.65 -6.47 19.32
C ILE A 12 5.25 -6.95 19.72
N GLY A 13 5.11 -7.52 20.91
CA GLY A 13 3.83 -8.01 21.51
C GLY A 13 2.81 -6.88 21.78
N LEU A 14 2.77 -5.85 20.96
CA LEU A 14 1.80 -4.77 20.94
C LEU A 14 0.65 -5.15 20.01
N ILE A 15 -0.57 -4.86 20.41
CA ILE A 15 -1.77 -4.91 19.57
C ILE A 15 -1.50 -4.01 18.35
N MET A 16 -1.09 -4.62 17.22
CA MET A 16 -0.72 -3.91 16.01
C MET A 16 -1.94 -3.80 15.10
N LYS A 17 -2.34 -2.57 14.77
CA LYS A 17 -3.43 -2.30 13.83
C LYS A 17 -2.89 -1.68 12.54
N ILE A 18 -3.33 -2.23 11.41
CA ILE A 18 -2.84 -1.83 10.08
C ILE A 18 -4.00 -1.27 9.25
N CYS A 19 -3.77 -0.10 8.64
CA CYS A 19 -4.59 0.44 7.57
C CYS A 19 -3.95 0.10 6.23
N ILE A 20 -4.71 -0.47 5.29
CA ILE A 20 -4.27 -0.67 3.91
C ILE A 20 -5.14 0.20 3.01
N VAL A 21 -4.51 1.11 2.26
CA VAL A 21 -5.20 1.99 1.32
C VAL A 21 -4.99 1.45 -0.09
N LEU A 22 -6.09 1.32 -0.83
CA LEU A 22 -6.08 0.82 -2.19
C LEU A 22 -7.28 1.41 -2.98
N SER A 23 -7.26 1.26 -4.31
CA SER A 23 -8.36 1.69 -5.16
C SER A 23 -8.40 0.94 -6.49
N THR A 24 -7.24 0.74 -7.10
CA THR A 24 -7.13 0.19 -8.45
C THR A 24 -6.99 -1.33 -8.44
N ARG A 25 -7.37 -1.96 -9.55
CA ARG A 25 -7.18 -3.42 -9.74
C ARG A 25 -5.73 -3.88 -9.53
N PRO A 26 -4.70 -3.21 -10.08
CA PRO A 26 -3.32 -3.57 -9.83
C PRO A 26 -2.95 -3.57 -8.35
N GLU A 27 -3.42 -2.59 -7.56
CA GLU A 27 -3.19 -2.52 -6.12
C GLU A 27 -3.84 -3.71 -5.40
N ILE A 28 -5.11 -4.02 -5.74
CA ILE A 28 -5.83 -5.18 -5.16
C ILE A 28 -5.07 -6.47 -5.44
N ILE A 29 -4.66 -6.69 -6.69
CA ILE A 29 -3.93 -7.90 -7.11
C ILE A 29 -2.60 -8.00 -6.37
N LYS A 30 -1.80 -6.94 -6.36
CA LYS A 30 -0.46 -6.94 -5.76
C LYS A 30 -0.50 -7.05 -4.23
N LEU A 31 -1.54 -6.51 -3.58
CA LEU A 31 -1.70 -6.58 -2.13
C LEU A 31 -2.41 -7.86 -1.65
N ALA A 32 -3.06 -8.62 -2.54
CA ALA A 32 -3.87 -9.78 -2.16
C ALA A 32 -3.09 -10.81 -1.34
N SER A 33 -1.84 -11.14 -1.73
CA SER A 33 -1.01 -12.08 -0.97
C SER A 33 -0.66 -11.57 0.43
N LEU A 34 -0.37 -10.29 0.55
CA LEU A 34 -0.10 -9.65 1.84
C LEU A 34 -1.34 -9.69 2.74
N ILE A 35 -2.51 -9.31 2.21
CA ILE A 35 -3.78 -9.33 2.94
C ILE A 35 -4.11 -10.73 3.43
N GLN A 36 -3.99 -11.76 2.58
CA GLN A 36 -4.20 -13.16 2.97
C GLN A 36 -3.25 -13.61 4.09
N ILE A 37 -2.00 -13.14 4.11
CA ILE A 37 -1.05 -13.45 5.18
C ILE A 37 -1.46 -12.77 6.48
N LEU A 38 -1.91 -11.51 6.43
CA LEU A 38 -2.39 -10.79 7.62
C LEU A 38 -3.61 -11.50 8.25
N GLU A 39 -4.57 -11.95 7.43
CA GLU A 39 -5.72 -12.75 7.88
C GLU A 39 -5.28 -14.07 8.53
N LYS A 40 -4.43 -14.85 7.82
CA LYS A 40 -3.91 -16.11 8.34
C LYS A 40 -3.19 -15.94 9.68
N LYS A 41 -2.52 -14.81 9.86
CA LYS A 41 -1.79 -14.48 11.09
C LYS A 41 -2.64 -13.80 12.14
N LYS A 42 -3.95 -13.56 11.86
CA LYS A 42 -4.89 -12.87 12.75
C LYS A 42 -4.40 -11.49 13.20
N ILE A 43 -3.71 -10.78 12.31
CA ILE A 43 -3.28 -9.40 12.57
C ILE A 43 -4.48 -8.48 12.36
N ASP A 44 -4.72 -7.54 13.26
CA ASP A 44 -5.79 -6.55 13.11
C ASP A 44 -5.48 -5.59 11.96
N PHE A 45 -6.31 -5.60 10.94
CA PHE A 45 -6.20 -4.68 9.80
C PHE A 45 -7.55 -4.30 9.23
N PHE A 46 -7.58 -3.22 8.48
CA PHE A 46 -8.74 -2.80 7.70
C PHE A 46 -8.32 -2.19 6.38
N LEU A 47 -9.22 -2.32 5.40
CA LEU A 47 -9.04 -1.78 4.06
C LEU A 47 -9.82 -0.48 3.90
N VAL A 48 -9.19 0.48 3.21
CA VAL A 48 -9.78 1.75 2.78
C VAL A 48 -9.70 1.83 1.28
N ASN A 49 -10.85 1.96 0.62
CA ASN A 49 -10.94 2.14 -0.83
C ASN A 49 -11.32 3.60 -1.14
N THR A 50 -10.54 4.27 -1.98
CA THR A 50 -10.88 5.63 -2.43
C THR A 50 -11.86 5.65 -3.59
N ASN A 51 -12.10 4.50 -4.24
CA ASN A 51 -12.98 4.36 -5.41
C ASN A 51 -12.59 5.27 -6.59
N GLN A 52 -11.30 5.32 -6.92
CA GLN A 52 -10.80 6.10 -8.05
C GLN A 52 -11.40 5.62 -9.40
N HIS A 53 -11.86 4.39 -9.51
CA HIS A 53 -12.45 3.81 -10.73
C HIS A 53 -13.92 3.39 -10.57
N TYR A 54 -14.68 3.59 -11.64
CA TYR A 54 -16.10 3.73 -11.87
C TYR A 54 -17.04 2.56 -11.54
N THR A 55 -16.56 1.37 -11.22
CA THR A 55 -17.47 0.24 -11.02
C THR A 55 -17.09 -0.60 -9.81
N ASN A 56 -17.91 -0.49 -8.77
CA ASN A 56 -17.84 -1.39 -7.60
C ASN A 56 -17.87 -2.87 -8.03
N ILE A 57 -18.63 -3.22 -9.10
CA ILE A 57 -18.74 -4.57 -9.63
C ILE A 57 -17.37 -5.13 -10.07
N MET A 58 -16.51 -4.31 -10.67
CA MET A 58 -15.20 -4.78 -11.16
C MET A 58 -14.19 -5.01 -10.04
N SER A 59 -14.26 -4.26 -8.93
CA SER A 59 -13.40 -4.50 -7.76
C SER A 59 -13.87 -5.69 -6.94
N ASP A 60 -15.19 -5.88 -6.78
CA ASP A 60 -15.76 -6.99 -6.00
C ASP A 60 -15.37 -8.37 -6.57
N VAL A 61 -15.26 -8.48 -7.90
CA VAL A 61 -14.76 -9.69 -8.56
C VAL A 61 -13.37 -10.06 -8.05
N PHE A 62 -12.46 -9.09 -7.88
CA PHE A 62 -11.12 -9.37 -7.40
C PHE A 62 -11.06 -9.69 -5.90
N PHE A 63 -11.85 -9.00 -5.06
CA PHE A 63 -11.96 -9.35 -3.64
C PHE A 63 -12.47 -10.78 -3.46
N ASN A 64 -13.49 -11.17 -4.20
CA ASN A 64 -14.05 -12.52 -4.19
C ASN A 64 -13.07 -13.55 -4.74
N PHE A 65 -12.42 -13.27 -5.88
CA PHE A 65 -11.47 -14.20 -6.52
C PHE A 65 -10.29 -14.51 -5.60
N PHE A 66 -9.71 -13.47 -4.99
CA PHE A 66 -8.59 -13.65 -4.07
C PHE A 66 -9.01 -14.05 -2.66
N LYS A 67 -10.32 -14.13 -2.38
CA LYS A 67 -10.86 -14.42 -1.05
C LYS A 67 -10.25 -13.53 0.03
N ILE A 68 -10.25 -12.23 -0.22
CA ILE A 68 -9.80 -11.20 0.71
C ILE A 68 -11.00 -10.35 1.16
N PRO A 69 -10.97 -9.76 2.37
CA PRO A 69 -12.11 -9.00 2.87
C PRO A 69 -12.40 -7.78 2.02
N THR A 70 -13.66 -7.40 1.96
CA THR A 70 -14.10 -6.14 1.35
C THR A 70 -13.62 -4.93 2.18
N PRO A 71 -13.43 -3.77 1.55
CA PRO A 71 -13.02 -2.57 2.27
C PRO A 71 -14.01 -2.18 3.38
N LYS A 72 -13.49 -1.96 4.58
CA LYS A 72 -14.27 -1.43 5.71
C LYS A 72 -14.76 -0.02 5.46
N TYR A 73 -14.01 0.76 4.67
CA TYR A 73 -14.31 2.13 4.32
C TYR A 73 -14.19 2.35 2.82
N ASN A 74 -15.25 2.97 2.25
CA ASN A 74 -15.26 3.47 0.89
C ASN A 74 -15.43 4.99 0.93
N ILE A 75 -14.49 5.73 0.32
CA ILE A 75 -14.53 7.21 0.32
C ILE A 75 -15.42 7.73 -0.80
N GLY A 76 -15.64 6.92 -1.86
CA GLY A 76 -16.62 7.23 -2.91
C GLY A 76 -16.22 8.40 -3.82
N ILE A 77 -14.95 8.51 -4.17
CA ILE A 77 -14.45 9.59 -5.03
C ILE A 77 -14.43 9.07 -6.47
N SER A 78 -15.56 9.15 -7.14
CA SER A 78 -15.67 8.86 -8.56
C SER A 78 -15.90 10.16 -9.36
N ASN A 79 -15.42 10.23 -10.62
CA ASN A 79 -15.67 11.33 -11.56
C ASN A 79 -15.26 12.74 -11.07
N THR A 80 -14.19 12.86 -10.33
CA THR A 80 -13.74 14.17 -9.84
C THR A 80 -12.51 14.65 -10.61
N ARG A 81 -12.35 15.96 -10.69
CA ARG A 81 -11.11 16.59 -11.16
C ARG A 81 -9.95 16.15 -10.27
N TYR A 82 -8.74 16.26 -10.79
CA TYR A 82 -7.51 15.81 -10.12
C TYR A 82 -7.30 16.48 -8.74
N ASP A 83 -7.53 17.79 -8.67
CA ASP A 83 -7.46 18.59 -7.45
C ASP A 83 -8.48 18.15 -6.39
N ASP A 84 -9.72 17.94 -6.83
CA ASP A 84 -10.83 17.43 -6.00
C ASP A 84 -10.53 16.00 -5.48
N PHE A 85 -9.94 15.15 -6.32
CA PHE A 85 -9.57 13.81 -5.91
C PHE A 85 -8.63 13.83 -4.71
N PHE A 86 -7.54 14.61 -4.78
CA PHE A 86 -6.58 14.70 -3.68
C PHE A 86 -7.21 15.31 -2.42
N SER A 87 -7.93 16.41 -2.57
CA SER A 87 -8.59 17.07 -1.44
C SER A 87 -9.53 16.13 -0.69
N LYS A 88 -10.41 15.44 -1.39
CA LYS A 88 -11.38 14.50 -0.83
C LYS A 88 -10.71 13.23 -0.27
N SER A 89 -9.75 12.66 -1.00
CA SER A 89 -9.01 11.46 -0.56
C SER A 89 -8.24 11.72 0.72
N ILE A 90 -7.42 12.76 0.75
CA ILE A 90 -6.62 13.12 1.92
C ILE A 90 -7.54 13.40 3.13
N GLY A 91 -8.61 14.18 2.92
CA GLY A 91 -9.57 14.50 3.96
C GLY A 91 -10.30 13.28 4.52
N GLY A 92 -10.75 12.38 3.62
CA GLY A 92 -11.44 11.15 3.98
C GLY A 92 -10.52 10.17 4.72
N ILE A 93 -9.35 9.88 4.16
CA ILE A 93 -8.35 9.00 4.79
C ILE A 93 -7.93 9.55 6.16
N LYS A 94 -7.65 10.85 6.27
CA LYS A 94 -7.27 11.48 7.54
C LYS A 94 -8.35 11.31 8.61
N LYS A 95 -9.63 11.45 8.28
CA LYS A 95 -10.75 11.21 9.22
C LYS A 95 -10.76 9.76 9.71
N ILE A 96 -10.56 8.79 8.80
CA ILE A 96 -10.51 7.36 9.11
C ILE A 96 -9.30 7.05 10.01
N LEU A 97 -8.11 7.52 9.66
CA LEU A 97 -6.90 7.32 10.45
C LEU A 97 -7.02 7.91 11.86
N ASN A 98 -7.64 9.07 12.00
CA ASN A 98 -7.87 9.69 13.31
C ASN A 98 -8.86 8.90 14.17
N LYS A 99 -9.87 8.26 13.56
CA LYS A 99 -10.86 7.42 14.22
C LYS A 99 -10.26 6.07 14.64
N GLU A 100 -9.60 5.39 13.71
CA GLU A 100 -9.13 4.00 13.86
C GLU A 100 -7.78 3.91 14.56
N LYS A 101 -6.98 4.97 14.53
CA LYS A 101 -5.64 5.09 15.15
C LYS A 101 -4.72 3.90 14.84
N PRO A 102 -4.52 3.53 13.57
CA PRO A 102 -3.64 2.42 13.23
C PRO A 102 -2.17 2.76 13.54
N ASN A 103 -1.38 1.72 13.80
CA ASN A 103 0.07 1.87 13.97
C ASN A 103 0.78 2.05 12.62
N TYR A 104 0.22 1.42 11.57
CA TYR A 104 0.80 1.41 10.23
C TYR A 104 -0.26 1.76 9.19
N ILE A 105 0.17 2.48 8.16
CA ILE A 105 -0.55 2.61 6.89
C ILE A 105 0.29 1.98 5.80
N ILE A 106 -0.29 1.08 5.01
CA ILE A 106 0.35 0.43 3.87
C ILE A 106 -0.25 0.99 2.60
N VAL A 107 0.62 1.41 1.69
CA VAL A 107 0.30 1.82 0.33
C VAL A 107 1.14 1.02 -0.66
N GLN A 108 0.67 0.88 -1.91
CA GLN A 108 1.32 0.09 -2.94
C GLN A 108 1.49 0.90 -4.22
N GLY A 109 2.71 0.87 -4.78
CA GLY A 109 3.01 1.49 -6.08
C GLY A 109 2.94 3.01 -6.04
N ASP A 110 2.49 3.59 -7.15
CA ASP A 110 2.64 5.00 -7.50
C ASP A 110 1.32 5.72 -7.83
N THR A 111 0.20 5.16 -7.38
CA THR A 111 -1.12 5.72 -7.66
C THR A 111 -1.38 7.01 -6.87
N ASN A 112 -2.31 7.81 -7.35
CA ASN A 112 -2.79 8.98 -6.60
C ASN A 112 -3.37 8.61 -5.24
N THR A 113 -4.00 7.43 -5.15
CA THR A 113 -4.52 6.86 -3.90
C THR A 113 -3.40 6.60 -2.90
N SER A 114 -2.30 5.99 -3.34
CA SER A 114 -1.13 5.73 -2.51
C SER A 114 -0.50 7.02 -1.99
N LEU A 115 -0.34 8.02 -2.86
CA LEU A 115 0.17 9.34 -2.45
C LEU A 115 -0.78 10.03 -1.46
N ALA A 116 -2.10 10.00 -1.71
CA ALA A 116 -3.10 10.58 -0.80
C ALA A 116 -3.06 9.92 0.59
N GLY A 117 -2.86 8.60 0.64
CA GLY A 117 -2.68 7.85 1.89
C GLY A 117 -1.46 8.32 2.69
N CYS A 118 -0.32 8.46 2.01
CA CYS A 118 0.92 8.96 2.63
C CYS A 118 0.77 10.39 3.15
N LEU A 119 0.18 11.28 2.35
CA LEU A 119 -0.06 12.68 2.74
C LEU A 119 -1.01 12.77 3.93
N ALA A 120 -2.10 11.98 3.93
CA ALA A 120 -3.06 11.97 5.04
C ALA A 120 -2.40 11.57 6.37
N ALA A 121 -1.57 10.52 6.35
CA ALA A 121 -0.83 10.06 7.52
C ALA A 121 0.23 11.09 7.96
N SER A 122 0.99 11.64 7.01
CA SER A 122 2.02 12.65 7.29
C SER A 122 1.42 13.91 7.93
N ILE A 123 0.29 14.41 7.42
CA ILE A 123 -0.41 15.57 7.97
C ILE A 123 -0.92 15.26 9.38
N LEU A 124 -1.47 14.07 9.61
CA LEU A 124 -1.97 13.68 10.93
C LEU A 124 -0.83 13.56 11.95
N ASN A 125 0.31 13.03 11.53
CA ASN A 125 1.49 12.84 12.38
C ASN A 125 2.08 14.15 12.91
N ARG A 126 1.84 15.28 12.24
CA ARG A 126 2.30 16.61 12.72
C ARG A 126 1.73 17.01 14.09
N LYS A 127 0.64 16.36 14.51
CA LYS A 127 0.03 16.60 15.83
C LYS A 127 0.78 15.90 16.96
N TYR A 128 1.66 14.96 16.66
CA TYR A 128 2.34 14.14 17.65
C TYR A 128 3.82 14.46 17.72
N PHE A 129 4.29 14.90 18.90
CA PHE A 129 5.71 15.04 19.20
C PHE A 129 6.36 13.68 19.52
N ASP A 130 5.59 12.75 20.09
CA ASP A 130 6.02 11.40 20.42
C ASP A 130 5.95 10.49 19.19
N ASP A 131 7.12 9.99 18.75
CA ASP A 131 7.23 9.11 17.58
C ASP A 131 6.48 7.78 17.73
N ASN A 132 6.24 7.33 18.96
CA ASN A 132 5.48 6.11 19.20
C ASN A 132 3.98 6.26 18.89
N LYS A 133 3.49 7.51 18.88
CA LYS A 133 2.10 7.84 18.52
C LYS A 133 1.92 8.11 17.03
N LYS A 134 3.01 8.21 16.28
CA LYS A 134 2.97 8.46 14.84
C LYS A 134 2.65 7.19 14.08
N ILE A 135 1.76 7.32 13.09
CA ILE A 135 1.46 6.27 12.12
C ILE A 135 2.69 6.07 11.24
N LYS A 136 3.23 4.87 11.18
CA LYS A 136 4.36 4.55 10.29
C LYS A 136 3.84 4.25 8.89
N ILE A 137 4.40 4.93 7.91
CA ILE A 137 4.03 4.78 6.50
C ILE A 137 4.90 3.68 5.88
N VAL A 138 4.25 2.70 5.27
CA VAL A 138 4.87 1.53 4.63
C VAL A 138 4.59 1.58 3.14
N HIS A 139 5.62 1.60 2.31
CA HIS A 139 5.51 1.58 0.86
C HIS A 139 5.90 0.20 0.31
N VAL A 140 4.95 -0.46 -0.34
CA VAL A 140 5.17 -1.70 -1.09
C VAL A 140 5.45 -1.36 -2.54
N GLU A 141 6.52 -1.93 -3.10
CA GLU A 141 7.03 -1.64 -4.44
C GLU A 141 7.78 -0.30 -4.52
N ALA A 142 8.55 0.00 -3.46
CA ALA A 142 9.37 1.20 -3.36
C ALA A 142 10.61 1.15 -4.26
N GLY A 143 11.11 2.31 -4.68
CA GLY A 143 12.37 2.45 -5.39
C GLY A 143 12.31 2.25 -6.91
N LEU A 144 11.16 1.90 -7.49
CA LEU A 144 11.00 1.90 -8.94
C LEU A 144 11.18 3.31 -9.50
N ARG A 145 11.83 3.39 -10.68
CA ARG A 145 12.00 4.65 -11.42
C ARG A 145 11.81 4.42 -12.91
N SER A 146 11.06 5.32 -13.54
CA SER A 146 10.99 5.43 -15.02
C SER A 146 11.99 6.45 -15.54
N PHE A 147 12.45 7.36 -14.67
CA PHE A 147 13.28 8.50 -15.01
C PHE A 147 12.64 9.47 -16.02
N ASP A 148 11.32 9.36 -16.22
CA ASP A 148 10.54 10.30 -17.02
C ASP A 148 9.68 11.18 -16.09
N GLU A 149 10.15 12.41 -15.86
CA GLU A 149 9.47 13.37 -15.00
C GLU A 149 8.16 13.92 -15.57
N LYS A 150 7.84 13.61 -16.83
CA LYS A 150 6.54 13.95 -17.42
C LYS A 150 5.44 12.99 -16.97
N MET A 151 5.81 11.83 -16.43
CA MET A 151 4.85 10.85 -15.89
C MET A 151 4.41 11.26 -14.49
N PRO A 152 3.10 11.47 -14.25
CA PRO A 152 2.59 11.75 -12.90
C PRO A 152 2.95 10.66 -11.88
N GLU A 153 3.02 9.40 -12.33
CA GLU A 153 3.40 8.26 -11.51
C GLU A 153 4.84 8.35 -11.03
N GLU A 154 5.75 8.93 -11.83
CA GLU A 154 7.15 9.12 -11.41
C GLU A 154 7.26 10.12 -10.25
N ILE A 155 6.49 11.20 -10.32
CA ILE A 155 6.41 12.18 -9.24
C ILE A 155 5.81 11.52 -7.98
N ASN A 156 4.71 10.79 -8.16
CA ASN A 156 4.04 10.10 -7.05
C ASN A 156 5.00 9.17 -6.31
N ARG A 157 5.73 8.28 -7.02
CA ARG A 157 6.61 7.28 -6.39
C ARG A 157 7.76 7.92 -5.63
N LYS A 158 8.35 8.99 -6.16
CA LYS A 158 9.40 9.75 -5.46
C LYS A 158 8.87 10.36 -4.16
N LEU A 159 7.69 10.97 -4.19
CA LEU A 159 7.05 11.55 -3.02
C LEU A 159 6.64 10.48 -1.99
N ILE A 160 6.08 9.35 -2.43
CA ILE A 160 5.70 8.24 -1.55
C ILE A 160 6.94 7.65 -0.87
N ASP A 161 8.02 7.40 -1.63
CA ASP A 161 9.29 6.93 -1.07
C ASP A 161 9.84 7.91 -0.04
N GLN A 162 9.76 9.21 -0.32
CA GLN A 162 10.23 10.26 0.61
C GLN A 162 9.43 10.28 1.92
N LEU A 163 8.11 10.13 1.87
CA LEU A 163 7.22 10.18 3.03
C LEU A 163 7.24 8.90 3.86
N SER A 164 7.66 7.78 3.29
CA SER A 164 7.57 6.46 3.92
C SER A 164 8.68 6.23 4.95
N ASN A 165 8.34 5.52 6.02
CA ASN A 165 9.26 5.09 7.07
C ASN A 165 9.87 3.71 6.79
N ILE A 166 9.10 2.85 6.09
CA ILE A 166 9.47 1.48 5.75
C ILE A 166 9.28 1.30 4.24
N LEU A 167 10.30 0.80 3.56
CA LEU A 167 10.35 0.63 2.13
C LEU A 167 10.55 -0.84 1.80
N PHE A 168 9.55 -1.48 1.17
CA PHE A 168 9.67 -2.82 0.61
C PHE A 168 10.01 -2.73 -0.86
N VAL A 169 11.22 -3.09 -1.20
CA VAL A 169 11.85 -2.88 -2.50
C VAL A 169 11.83 -4.18 -3.31
N PRO A 170 11.40 -4.17 -4.57
CA PRO A 170 11.31 -5.38 -5.37
C PRO A 170 12.68 -6.00 -5.71
N THR A 171 13.64 -5.19 -6.09
CA THR A 171 14.94 -5.67 -6.58
C THR A 171 16.13 -4.89 -6.01
N LYS A 172 17.33 -5.41 -6.21
CA LYS A 172 18.57 -4.69 -5.88
C LYS A 172 18.76 -3.41 -6.71
N PHE A 173 18.19 -3.38 -7.91
CA PHE A 173 18.19 -2.22 -8.79
C PHE A 173 17.38 -1.07 -8.18
N ASP A 174 16.17 -1.37 -7.72
CA ASP A 174 15.30 -0.39 -7.09
C ASP A 174 15.90 0.10 -5.77
N LEU A 175 16.58 -0.78 -5.02
CA LEU A 175 17.35 -0.36 -3.84
C LEU A 175 18.46 0.63 -4.20
N GLN A 176 19.14 0.43 -5.33
CA GLN A 176 20.19 1.34 -5.77
C GLN A 176 19.64 2.72 -6.11
N ASN A 177 18.45 2.80 -6.73
CA ASN A 177 17.77 4.08 -6.98
C ASN A 177 17.57 4.86 -5.66
N LEU A 178 17.02 4.20 -4.64
CA LEU A 178 16.81 4.82 -3.33
C LEU A 178 18.11 5.28 -2.67
N LYS A 179 19.20 4.52 -2.83
CA LYS A 179 20.53 4.91 -2.31
C LYS A 179 21.06 6.13 -3.02
N ASN A 180 20.96 6.18 -4.36
CA ASN A 180 21.41 7.31 -5.17
C ASN A 180 20.66 8.60 -4.79
N GLU A 181 19.38 8.49 -4.46
CA GLU A 181 18.53 9.59 -4.02
C GLU A 181 18.64 9.86 -2.51
N LYS A 182 19.51 9.13 -1.78
CA LYS A 182 19.70 9.24 -0.32
C LYS A 182 18.43 8.98 0.50
N LEU A 183 17.48 8.23 -0.06
CA LEU A 183 16.20 7.94 0.58
C LEU A 183 16.25 6.75 1.55
N THR A 184 17.42 6.12 1.73
CA THR A 184 17.60 5.02 2.68
C THR A 184 17.99 5.49 4.08
N LEU A 185 18.37 6.75 4.23
CA LEU A 185 18.78 7.32 5.51
C LEU A 185 17.58 7.39 6.47
N ASN A 186 17.76 6.89 7.68
CA ASN A 186 16.73 6.87 8.75
C ASN A 186 15.44 6.10 8.37
N LYS A 187 15.49 5.21 7.38
CA LYS A 187 14.38 4.37 6.96
C LYS A 187 14.72 2.90 7.08
N LYS A 188 13.69 2.08 7.29
CA LYS A 188 13.85 0.63 7.21
C LYS A 188 13.60 0.18 5.79
N VAL A 189 14.60 -0.45 5.17
CA VAL A 189 14.53 -0.86 3.76
C VAL A 189 14.76 -2.37 3.66
N PHE A 190 13.83 -3.06 2.99
CA PHE A 190 13.86 -4.51 2.81
C PHE A 190 13.71 -4.86 1.34
N THR A 191 14.61 -5.66 0.79
CA THR A 191 14.48 -6.20 -0.58
C THR A 191 13.70 -7.50 -0.51
N VAL A 192 12.44 -7.48 -0.96
CA VAL A 192 11.46 -8.55 -0.72
C VAL A 192 10.97 -9.27 -1.99
N GLY A 193 11.33 -8.80 -3.17
CA GLY A 193 10.76 -9.26 -4.43
C GLY A 193 9.46 -8.52 -4.78
N ASN A 194 8.86 -8.90 -5.92
CA ASN A 194 7.60 -8.30 -6.36
C ASN A 194 6.43 -9.18 -5.94
N THR A 195 5.45 -8.59 -5.26
CA THR A 195 4.25 -9.29 -4.75
C THR A 195 3.39 -9.92 -5.84
N ILE A 196 3.44 -9.40 -7.07
CA ILE A 196 2.75 -10.00 -8.23
C ILE A 196 3.22 -11.43 -8.50
N SER A 197 4.52 -11.73 -8.25
CA SER A 197 5.08 -13.06 -8.47
C SER A 197 4.45 -14.12 -7.55
N ASP A 198 4.09 -13.75 -6.33
CA ASP A 198 3.43 -14.65 -5.38
C ASP A 198 2.02 -14.99 -5.85
N ILE A 199 1.29 -13.99 -6.37
CA ILE A 199 -0.07 -14.15 -6.92
C ILE A 199 -0.04 -15.02 -8.17
N ILE A 200 0.88 -14.78 -9.11
CA ILE A 200 1.02 -15.60 -10.31
C ILE A 200 1.31 -17.06 -9.93
N LYS A 201 2.32 -17.30 -9.11
CA LYS A 201 2.68 -18.67 -8.67
C LYS A 201 1.51 -19.40 -8.02
N LYS A 202 0.74 -18.73 -7.18
CA LYS A 202 -0.40 -19.31 -6.48
C LYS A 202 -1.55 -19.67 -7.42
N ASN A 203 -1.79 -18.88 -8.47
CA ASN A 203 -2.93 -19.05 -9.38
C ASN A 203 -2.55 -19.79 -10.68
N LEU A 204 -1.28 -20.03 -10.95
CA LEU A 204 -0.83 -20.75 -12.16
C LEU A 204 -1.48 -22.13 -12.34
N PRO A 205 -1.73 -22.95 -11.30
CA PRO A 205 -2.46 -24.22 -11.47
C PRO A 205 -3.89 -24.05 -11.97
N LEU A 206 -4.59 -22.96 -11.60
CA LEU A 206 -5.95 -22.66 -12.06
C LEU A 206 -5.96 -22.30 -13.55
N VAL A 207 -4.98 -21.51 -14.00
CA VAL A 207 -4.82 -21.11 -15.41
C VAL A 207 -4.58 -22.34 -16.29
N LYS A 208 -3.70 -23.25 -15.87
CA LYS A 208 -3.40 -24.49 -16.58
C LYS A 208 -4.63 -25.43 -16.66
N LYS A 209 -5.41 -25.52 -15.55
CA LYS A 209 -6.61 -26.36 -15.52
C LYS A 209 -7.70 -25.89 -16.50
N ASN A 210 -7.76 -24.60 -16.77
CA ASN A 210 -8.79 -23.99 -17.62
C ASN A 210 -8.35 -23.83 -19.09
N ASN A 211 -7.21 -24.40 -19.51
CA ASN A 211 -6.67 -24.29 -20.87
C ASN A 211 -6.61 -22.83 -21.39
N ILE A 212 -6.26 -21.88 -20.54
CA ILE A 212 -6.13 -20.46 -20.89
C ILE A 212 -4.73 -20.14 -21.45
N LEU A 213 -3.81 -21.11 -21.37
CA LEU A 213 -2.45 -21.08 -21.96
C LEU A 213 -2.25 -22.29 -22.83
#